data_fa569697d595f38dfa342f760f63c9cf
#
_entry.id   fa569697d595f38dfa342f760f63c9cf
#
_cell.length_a   1.000
_cell.length_b   1.000
_cell.length_c   1.000
_cell.angle_alpha   90.00
_cell.angle_beta   90.00
_cell.angle_gamma   90.00
#
_symmetry.space_group_name_H-M   'P 1'
#
loop_
_entity.id
_entity.type
_entity.pdbx_description
1 polymer ?
#
loop_
_entity_poly.entity_id
_entity_poly.type
_entity_poly.pdbx_seq_one_letter_code
_entity_poly.pdbx_strand_id
1 'polypeptide(L)'
;AQALAGCLEDTSRFSSFDLVDAALQGDAGRVHKVLHGLKEEGLSVFAIMGALTSQLRRLDQTRGLPPARARAIQQFMQRSRIPTHQWLAECTLIDQQAKGLGISDPWISLEQLLLSMAGVTSIPRPSVHQRLLRRR
;
A
#
# COMPACT_ATOMS: atom_id res chain seq x y z
N ALA A 1 -21.22 -6.50 27.00
CA ALA A 1 -21.25 -6.53 25.52
C ALA A 1 -20.71 -5.24 24.94
N GLN A 2 -21.11 -4.13 25.50
CA GLN A 2 -20.63 -2.83 25.03
C GLN A 2 -19.13 -2.66 25.24
N ALA A 3 -18.64 -3.03 26.40
CA ALA A 3 -17.23 -2.93 26.69
C ALA A 3 -16.42 -3.85 25.77
N LEU A 4 -16.95 -5.03 25.50
CA LEU A 4 -16.27 -5.96 24.62
C LEU A 4 -16.24 -5.45 23.19
N ALA A 5 -17.34 -4.86 22.72
CA ALA A 5 -17.39 -4.29 21.39
C ALA A 5 -16.41 -3.12 21.26
N GLY A 6 -16.31 -2.30 22.30
CA GLY A 6 -15.34 -1.22 22.31
C GLY A 6 -13.90 -1.71 22.26
N CYS A 7 -13.60 -2.78 23.00
CA CYS A 7 -12.27 -3.38 22.93
C CYS A 7 -11.96 -3.94 21.56
N LEU A 8 -12.94 -4.55 20.91
CA LEU A 8 -12.74 -5.07 19.58
C LEU A 8 -12.51 -3.95 18.56
N GLU A 9 -13.22 -2.86 18.72
CA GLU A 9 -13.01 -1.71 17.86
C GLU A 9 -11.62 -1.12 18.05
N ASP A 10 -11.15 -1.06 19.29
CA ASP A 10 -9.81 -0.55 19.58
C ASP A 10 -8.73 -1.44 18.99
N THR A 11 -8.91 -2.76 19.03
CA THR A 11 -7.92 -3.68 18.49
C THR A 11 -7.97 -3.73 16.97
N SER A 12 -9.13 -3.43 16.38
CA SER A 12 -9.30 -3.42 14.93
C SER A 12 -9.36 -2.00 14.40
N ARG A 13 -8.51 -1.15 14.93
CA ARG A 13 -8.53 0.27 14.63
C ARG A 13 -8.26 0.58 13.16
N PHE A 14 -7.39 -0.19 12.55
CA PHE A 14 -7.01 0.02 11.16
C PHE A 14 -7.38 -1.18 10.32
N SER A 15 -7.64 -0.94 9.04
CA SER A 15 -7.83 -1.99 8.06
C SER A 15 -6.85 -1.80 6.92
N SER A 16 -6.72 -2.84 6.08
CA SER A 16 -5.90 -2.73 4.88
C SER A 16 -6.40 -1.63 3.95
N PHE A 17 -7.70 -1.39 3.95
CA PHE A 17 -8.26 -0.32 3.12
C PHE A 17 -7.88 1.06 3.64
N ASP A 18 -7.78 1.22 4.96
CA ASP A 18 -7.29 2.49 5.53
C ASP A 18 -5.89 2.80 5.04
N LEU A 19 -5.06 1.76 4.92
CA LEU A 19 -3.69 1.90 4.45
C LEU A 19 -3.66 2.36 3.00
N VAL A 20 -4.45 1.71 2.15
CA VAL A 20 -4.52 2.08 0.74
C VAL A 20 -5.06 3.50 0.58
N ASP A 21 -6.07 3.85 1.35
CA ASP A 21 -6.63 5.20 1.31
C ASP A 21 -5.58 6.25 1.67
N ALA A 22 -4.77 5.98 2.70
CA ALA A 22 -3.71 6.92 3.09
C ALA A 22 -2.72 7.13 1.96
N ALA A 23 -2.35 6.05 1.26
CA ALA A 23 -1.43 6.15 0.13
C ALA A 23 -2.04 6.96 -1.01
N LEU A 24 -3.30 6.70 -1.32
CA LEU A 24 -3.99 7.43 -2.40
C LEU A 24 -4.17 8.91 -2.07
N GLN A 25 -4.36 9.24 -0.80
CA GLN A 25 -4.51 10.61 -0.36
C GLN A 25 -3.19 11.37 -0.26
N GLY A 26 -2.07 10.65 -0.34
CA GLY A 26 -0.77 11.29 -0.23
C GLY A 26 -0.32 11.55 1.20
N ASP A 27 -0.88 10.83 2.15
CA ASP A 27 -0.58 11.02 3.57
C ASP A 27 0.47 10.02 4.02
N ALA A 28 1.73 10.38 3.84
CA ALA A 28 2.85 9.47 4.15
C ALA A 28 2.94 9.12 5.62
N GLY A 29 2.66 10.09 6.50
CA GLY A 29 2.68 9.84 7.94
C GLY A 29 1.64 8.81 8.34
N ARG A 30 0.45 8.91 7.77
CA ARG A 30 -0.60 7.94 8.05
C ARG A 30 -0.28 6.57 7.46
N VAL A 31 0.34 6.52 6.28
CA VAL A 31 0.80 5.26 5.70
C VAL A 31 1.71 4.53 6.68
N HIS A 32 2.70 5.22 7.20
CA HIS A 32 3.64 4.62 8.15
C HIS A 32 2.91 4.11 9.39
N LYS A 33 2.06 4.96 9.98
CA LYS A 33 1.35 4.64 11.20
C LYS A 33 0.43 3.43 11.02
N VAL A 34 -0.37 3.43 9.95
CA VAL A 34 -1.33 2.36 9.71
C VAL A 34 -0.61 1.05 9.38
N LEU A 35 0.42 1.11 8.55
CA LEU A 35 1.16 -0.09 8.17
C LEU A 35 1.77 -0.78 9.41
N HIS A 36 2.42 0.00 10.26
CA HIS A 36 3.05 -0.58 11.44
C HIS A 36 2.01 -1.08 12.44
N GLY A 37 0.86 -0.41 12.55
CA GLY A 37 -0.23 -0.89 13.36
C GLY A 37 -0.77 -2.23 12.89
N LEU A 38 -0.96 -2.38 11.59
CA LEU A 38 -1.43 -3.64 11.04
C LEU A 38 -0.42 -4.77 11.24
N LYS A 39 0.85 -4.46 11.09
CA LYS A 39 1.90 -5.44 11.33
C LYS A 39 1.90 -5.91 12.78
N GLU A 40 1.76 -4.99 13.71
CA GLU A 40 1.71 -5.32 15.14
C GLU A 40 0.47 -6.15 15.49
N GLU A 41 -0.64 -5.94 14.78
CA GLU A 41 -1.85 -6.72 14.98
C GLU A 41 -1.74 -8.13 14.42
N GLY A 42 -0.64 -8.44 13.77
CA GLY A 42 -0.42 -9.79 13.22
C GLY A 42 -0.95 -9.99 11.81
N LEU A 43 -1.32 -8.92 11.13
CA LEU A 43 -1.80 -9.04 9.76
C LEU A 43 -0.64 -9.42 8.84
N SER A 44 -0.89 -10.34 7.92
CA SER A 44 0.15 -10.79 7.01
C SER A 44 0.34 -9.81 5.85
N VAL A 45 1.54 -9.84 5.27
CA VAL A 45 1.82 -9.08 4.05
C VAL A 45 0.83 -9.47 2.95
N PHE A 46 0.48 -10.74 2.86
CA PHE A 46 -0.43 -11.22 1.82
C PHE A 46 -1.81 -10.57 1.92
N ALA A 47 -2.32 -10.38 3.13
CA ALA A 47 -3.62 -9.74 3.32
C ALA A 47 -3.58 -8.29 2.84
N ILE A 48 -2.51 -7.59 3.16
CA ILE A 48 -2.35 -6.19 2.73
C ILE A 48 -2.18 -6.13 1.22
N MET A 49 -1.38 -7.03 0.66
CA MET A 49 -1.17 -7.06 -0.79
C MET A 49 -2.45 -7.35 -1.54
N GLY A 50 -3.29 -8.21 -0.99
CA GLY A 50 -4.59 -8.51 -1.61
C GLY A 50 -5.47 -7.26 -1.70
N ALA A 51 -5.55 -6.50 -0.62
CA ALA A 51 -6.33 -5.27 -0.60
C ALA A 51 -5.74 -4.23 -1.57
N LEU A 52 -4.43 -4.07 -1.54
CA LEU A 52 -3.75 -3.09 -2.40
C LEU A 52 -3.95 -3.44 -3.87
N THR A 53 -3.71 -4.69 -4.24
CA THR A 53 -3.86 -5.13 -5.62
C THR A 53 -5.29 -4.95 -6.10
N SER A 54 -6.26 -5.30 -5.26
CA SER A 54 -7.66 -5.14 -5.59
C SER A 54 -8.01 -3.67 -5.87
N GLN A 55 -7.52 -2.76 -5.03
CA GLN A 55 -7.79 -1.34 -5.20
C GLN A 55 -7.09 -0.78 -6.45
N LEU A 56 -5.87 -1.21 -6.71
CA LEU A 56 -5.15 -0.75 -7.90
C LEU A 56 -5.86 -1.17 -9.18
N ARG A 57 -6.43 -2.36 -9.20
CA ARG A 57 -7.16 -2.84 -10.38
C ARG A 57 -8.46 -2.10 -10.59
N ARG A 58 -8.98 -1.42 -9.57
CA ARG A 58 -10.25 -0.71 -9.63
C ARG A 58 -10.09 0.79 -9.67
N LEU A 59 -8.88 1.29 -9.91
CA LEU A 59 -8.65 2.74 -9.87
C LEU A 59 -9.46 3.50 -10.91
N ASP A 60 -9.77 2.87 -12.03
CA ASP A 60 -10.57 3.50 -13.06
C ASP A 60 -12.09 3.38 -12.81
N GLN A 61 -12.49 2.64 -11.77
CA GLN A 61 -13.89 2.40 -11.46
C GLN A 61 -14.29 3.21 -10.24
N THR A 62 -14.55 4.51 -10.45
CA THR A 62 -14.92 5.40 -9.36
C THR A 62 -16.43 5.56 -9.19
N ARG A 63 -17.21 4.96 -10.09
CA ARG A 63 -18.66 5.08 -10.03
C ARG A 63 -19.17 4.39 -8.76
N GLY A 64 -20.04 5.09 -8.05
CA GLY A 64 -20.63 4.55 -6.82
C GLY A 64 -19.79 4.74 -5.58
N LEU A 65 -18.59 5.33 -5.70
CA LEU A 65 -17.76 5.61 -4.54
C LEU A 65 -18.18 6.94 -3.88
N PRO A 66 -17.92 7.08 -2.56
CA PRO A 66 -18.11 8.37 -1.93
C PRO A 66 -17.28 9.44 -2.64
N PRO A 67 -17.79 10.69 -2.70
CA PRO A 67 -17.08 11.75 -3.43
C PRO A 67 -15.65 11.99 -2.96
N ALA A 68 -15.39 11.90 -1.67
CA ALA A 68 -14.05 12.12 -1.13
C ALA A 68 -13.10 11.05 -1.63
N ARG A 69 -13.55 9.80 -1.67
CA ARG A 69 -12.72 8.70 -2.13
C ARG A 69 -12.47 8.78 -3.63
N ALA A 70 -13.49 9.09 -4.39
CA ALA A 70 -13.34 9.25 -5.85
C ALA A 70 -12.35 10.37 -6.15
N ARG A 71 -12.42 11.46 -5.39
CA ARG A 71 -11.50 12.59 -5.57
C ARG A 71 -10.05 12.17 -5.26
N ALA A 72 -9.85 11.42 -4.19
CA ALA A 72 -8.52 10.96 -3.82
C ALA A 72 -7.92 10.07 -4.91
N ILE A 73 -8.72 9.20 -5.48
CA ILE A 73 -8.27 8.33 -6.58
C ILE A 73 -7.90 9.18 -7.80
N GLN A 74 -8.73 10.14 -8.15
CA GLN A 74 -8.46 11.01 -9.30
C GLN A 74 -7.18 11.81 -9.09
N GLN A 75 -6.98 12.33 -7.89
CA GLN A 75 -5.76 13.08 -7.57
C GLN A 75 -4.53 12.19 -7.64
N PHE A 76 -4.64 10.98 -7.14
CA PHE A 76 -3.55 10.02 -7.23
C PHE A 76 -3.19 9.75 -8.69
N MET A 77 -4.18 9.49 -9.52
CA MET A 77 -3.92 9.18 -10.92
C MET A 77 -3.32 10.37 -11.67
N GLN A 78 -3.71 11.59 -11.29
CA GLN A 78 -3.15 12.79 -11.93
C GLN A 78 -1.71 13.05 -11.53
N ARG A 79 -1.35 12.82 -10.26
CA ARG A 79 0.00 13.09 -9.81
C ARG A 79 0.95 11.91 -10.08
N SER A 80 0.43 10.72 -10.26
CA SER A 80 1.26 9.55 -10.49
C SER A 80 1.81 9.56 -11.89
N ARG A 81 3.14 9.48 -12.00
CA ARG A 81 3.81 9.37 -13.30
C ARG A 81 4.00 7.93 -13.70
N ILE A 82 3.65 7.02 -12.80
CA ILE A 82 3.80 5.59 -13.00
C ILE A 82 2.43 5.03 -13.36
N PRO A 83 2.29 4.32 -14.48
CA PRO A 83 1.00 3.76 -14.84
C PRO A 83 0.60 2.64 -13.89
N THR A 84 -0.70 2.40 -13.81
CA THR A 84 -1.26 1.42 -12.87
C THR A 84 -0.65 0.03 -13.04
N HIS A 85 -0.42 -0.41 -14.28
CA HIS A 85 0.15 -1.74 -14.50
C HIS A 85 1.56 -1.86 -13.91
N GLN A 86 2.29 -0.78 -13.82
CA GLN A 86 3.62 -0.79 -13.23
C GLN A 86 3.54 -0.89 -11.71
N TRP A 87 2.55 -0.23 -11.09
CA TRP A 87 2.30 -0.43 -9.67
C TRP A 87 1.95 -1.88 -9.37
N LEU A 88 1.14 -2.49 -10.23
CA LEU A 88 0.78 -3.91 -10.08
C LEU A 88 1.99 -4.82 -10.24
N ALA A 89 2.91 -4.49 -11.13
CA ALA A 89 4.14 -5.27 -11.28
C ALA A 89 5.00 -5.22 -10.01
N GLU A 90 5.08 -4.05 -9.38
CA GLU A 90 5.78 -3.92 -8.11
C GLU A 90 5.12 -4.76 -7.02
N CYS A 91 3.80 -4.81 -7.00
CA CYS A 91 3.08 -5.66 -6.07
C CYS A 91 3.43 -7.13 -6.28
N THR A 92 3.58 -7.56 -7.52
CA THR A 92 3.97 -8.92 -7.82
C THR A 92 5.35 -9.26 -7.25
N LEU A 93 6.28 -8.32 -7.37
CA LEU A 93 7.63 -8.53 -6.80
C LEU A 93 7.59 -8.67 -5.28
N ILE A 94 6.78 -7.86 -4.62
CA ILE A 94 6.64 -7.92 -3.16
C ILE A 94 6.03 -9.26 -2.76
N ASP A 95 5.02 -9.70 -3.50
CA ASP A 95 4.38 -10.99 -3.25
C ASP A 95 5.40 -12.13 -3.34
N GLN A 96 6.27 -12.08 -4.34
CA GLN A 96 7.32 -13.08 -4.49
C GLN A 96 8.30 -13.04 -3.31
N GLN A 97 8.67 -11.84 -2.85
CA GLN A 97 9.53 -11.70 -1.69
C GLN A 97 8.87 -12.31 -0.45
N ALA A 98 7.59 -12.09 -0.29
CA ALA A 98 6.85 -12.63 0.85
C ALA A 98 6.79 -14.16 0.82
N LYS A 99 6.89 -14.74 -0.36
CA LYS A 99 6.93 -16.20 -0.53
C LYS A 99 8.33 -16.77 -0.45
N GLY A 100 9.31 -15.94 -0.11
CA GLY A 100 10.68 -16.41 0.06
C GLY A 100 11.50 -16.44 -1.22
N LEU A 101 11.00 -15.86 -2.29
CA LEU A 101 11.69 -15.89 -3.58
C LEU A 101 12.63 -14.70 -3.80
N GLY A 102 12.71 -13.80 -2.82
CA GLY A 102 13.61 -12.66 -2.89
C GLY A 102 14.45 -12.56 -1.63
N ILE A 103 15.42 -11.66 -1.65
CA ILE A 103 16.32 -11.46 -0.52
C ILE A 103 15.91 -10.25 0.33
N SER A 104 14.96 -9.47 -0.13
CA SER A 104 14.53 -8.26 0.58
C SER A 104 13.37 -8.57 1.52
N ASP A 105 13.27 -7.75 2.58
CA ASP A 105 12.16 -7.86 3.51
C ASP A 105 10.90 -7.32 2.85
N PRO A 106 9.86 -8.14 2.70
CA PRO A 106 8.65 -7.69 2.01
C PRO A 106 7.95 -6.53 2.73
N TRP A 107 8.06 -6.44 4.05
CA TRP A 107 7.46 -5.33 4.79
C TRP A 107 8.12 -4.00 4.42
N ILE A 108 9.45 -4.00 4.27
CA ILE A 108 10.18 -2.80 3.88
C ILE A 108 9.81 -2.41 2.46
N SER A 109 9.76 -3.38 1.55
CA SER A 109 9.39 -3.12 0.17
C SER A 109 7.96 -2.59 0.06
N LEU A 110 7.05 -3.14 0.85
CA LEU A 110 5.66 -2.68 0.86
C LEU A 110 5.56 -1.25 1.35
N GLU A 111 6.27 -0.91 2.42
CA GLU A 111 6.26 0.44 2.93
C GLU A 111 6.80 1.43 1.89
N GLN A 112 7.88 1.07 1.23
CA GLN A 112 8.47 1.93 0.20
C GLN A 112 7.49 2.13 -0.96
N LEU A 113 6.79 1.07 -1.35
CA LEU A 113 5.79 1.18 -2.41
C LEU A 113 4.68 2.13 -2.03
N LEU A 114 4.12 1.97 -0.83
CA LEU A 114 3.02 2.80 -0.36
C LEU A 114 3.46 4.26 -0.21
N LEU A 115 4.67 4.49 0.28
CA LEU A 115 5.20 5.85 0.40
C LEU A 115 5.42 6.47 -0.98
N SER A 116 5.84 5.70 -1.95
CA SER A 116 5.97 6.19 -3.32
C SER A 116 4.61 6.58 -3.89
N MET A 117 3.58 5.78 -3.63
CA MET A 117 2.23 6.11 -4.04
C MET A 117 1.76 7.41 -3.40
N ALA A 118 2.16 7.64 -2.14
CA ALA A 118 1.81 8.86 -1.42
C ALA A 118 2.61 10.08 -1.89
N GLY A 119 3.57 9.88 -2.78
CA GLY A 119 4.32 10.98 -3.35
C GLY A 119 5.66 11.26 -2.70
N VAL A 120 6.13 10.35 -1.83
CA VAL A 120 7.46 10.50 -1.22
C VAL A 120 8.50 10.05 -2.24
N THR A 121 9.27 11.00 -2.75
CA THR A 121 10.24 10.74 -3.80
C THR A 121 11.69 10.87 -3.34
N SER A 122 11.89 11.27 -2.09
CA SER A 122 13.24 11.51 -1.57
C SER A 122 14.00 10.22 -1.25
N ILE A 123 13.28 9.11 -1.12
CA ILE A 123 13.89 7.83 -0.80
C ILE A 123 13.97 6.99 -2.06
N PRO A 124 15.18 6.60 -2.49
CA PRO A 124 15.32 5.74 -3.65
C PRO A 124 14.58 4.41 -3.41
N ARG A 125 13.93 3.93 -4.44
CA ARG A 125 13.14 2.72 -4.33
C ARG A 125 13.48 1.79 -5.50
N PRO A 126 14.68 1.22 -5.49
CA PRO A 126 15.08 0.35 -6.59
C PRO A 126 14.32 -0.97 -6.55
N SER A 127 13.76 -1.32 -7.67
CA SER A 127 13.22 -2.67 -7.86
C SER A 127 14.40 -3.63 -8.01
N VAL A 128 14.12 -4.93 -8.00
CA VAL A 128 15.17 -5.92 -8.26
C VAL A 128 15.86 -5.64 -9.58
N HIS A 129 15.07 -5.30 -10.58
CA HIS A 129 15.61 -4.98 -11.90
C HIS A 129 16.57 -3.79 -11.85
N GLN A 130 16.20 -2.74 -11.14
CA GLN A 130 17.05 -1.56 -11.01
C GLN A 130 18.35 -1.86 -10.29
N ARG A 131 18.28 -2.73 -9.29
CA ARG A 131 19.50 -3.12 -8.59
C ARG A 131 20.48 -3.86 -9.50
N LEU A 132 19.96 -4.72 -10.35
CA LEU A 132 20.80 -5.44 -11.29
C LEU A 132 21.45 -4.48 -12.27
N LEU A 133 20.72 -3.48 -12.72
CA LEU A 133 21.28 -2.48 -13.63
C LEU A 133 22.36 -1.67 -12.96
N ARG A 134 22.20 -1.35 -11.70
CA ARG A 134 23.18 -0.55 -10.96
C ARG A 134 24.51 -1.26 -10.73
N ARG A 135 24.49 -2.55 -10.75
CA ARG A 135 25.73 -3.32 -10.54
C ARG A 135 26.66 -3.27 -11.73
N ARG A 136 26.19 -2.77 -12.82
CA ARG A 136 27.04 -2.60 -13.99
C ARG A 136 27.87 -1.33 -13.84
#